data_b89ba40a81dbf08351f48fdcf345188a
#
_entry.id   b89ba40a81dbf08351f48fdcf345188a
#
_cell.length_a   1.000
_cell.length_b   1.000
_cell.length_c   1.000
_cell.angle_alpha   90.00
_cell.angle_beta   90.00
_cell.angle_gamma   90.00
#
_symmetry.space_group_name_H-M   'P 1'
#
loop_
_entity.id
_entity.type
_entity.pdbx_description
1 polymer ?
#
loop_
_entity_poly.entity_id
_entity_poly.type
_entity_poly.pdbx_seq_one_letter_code
_entity_poly.pdbx_strand_id
1 'polypeptide(L)'
;SFLIYGYLFNYGCKNKKKMDNSNVNDTEKWLPQAEKVAINATNTTQAITETSPCAEQTADKRYMQRCLQLAKCGLLGAKPNPMVGAVIVYRGRIIGEGYHAHYGEAHAEVNAFASVKSQDEALLPQATLYVSLEPCAHHGKTPPCADLIIAKGVPRVVVGCVDPYAKVQGRGIEKLRQAGIEVVVG
;
A
#
# COMPACT_ATOMS: atom_id res chain seq x y z
N SER A 1 -16.99 10.89 13.21
CA SER A 1 -17.12 9.42 13.02
C SER A 1 -17.95 9.01 11.80
N PHE A 2 -18.90 9.86 11.37
CA PHE A 2 -19.79 9.53 10.23
C PHE A 2 -19.20 9.84 8.84
N LEU A 3 -18.22 10.73 8.75
CA LEU A 3 -17.61 11.16 7.47
C LEU A 3 -16.69 10.09 6.84
N ILE A 4 -16.05 9.26 7.64
CA ILE A 4 -15.18 8.18 7.12
C ILE A 4 -16.02 7.05 6.49
N TYR A 5 -17.27 6.85 6.94
CA TYR A 5 -18.19 5.87 6.36
C TYR A 5 -18.66 6.24 4.94
N GLY A 6 -18.82 7.55 4.64
CA GLY A 6 -19.27 8.02 3.34
C GLY A 6 -18.21 7.87 2.23
N TYR A 7 -16.93 8.02 2.57
CA TYR A 7 -15.83 7.91 1.58
C TYR A 7 -15.56 6.45 1.17
N LEU A 8 -15.78 5.50 2.06
CA LEU A 8 -15.57 4.07 1.77
C LEU A 8 -16.62 3.44 0.84
N PHE A 9 -17.81 4.06 0.71
CA PHE A 9 -18.90 3.49 -0.10
C PHE A 9 -18.93 3.96 -1.56
N ASN A 10 -18.22 5.04 -1.92
CA ASN A 10 -18.35 5.63 -3.26
C ASN A 10 -17.36 5.10 -4.31
N TYR A 11 -16.44 4.17 -3.94
CA TYR A 11 -15.45 3.60 -4.85
C TYR A 11 -15.80 2.20 -5.41
N GLY A 12 -16.99 1.72 -5.21
CA GLY A 12 -17.37 0.37 -5.63
C GLY A 12 -18.76 0.27 -6.22
N CYS A 13 -19.04 0.85 -7.37
CA CYS A 13 -20.04 0.33 -8.31
C CYS A 13 -20.26 1.28 -9.50
N LYS A 14 -19.52 1.10 -10.58
CA LYS A 14 -19.98 1.38 -11.96
C LYS A 14 -19.04 0.69 -12.93
N ASN A 15 -19.34 -0.57 -13.29
CA ASN A 15 -19.26 -1.07 -14.65
C ASN A 15 -19.62 -2.57 -14.66
N LYS A 16 -20.92 -2.85 -14.77
CA LYS A 16 -21.39 -4.14 -15.29
C LYS A 16 -21.47 -3.96 -16.81
N LYS A 17 -20.52 -4.50 -17.56
CA LYS A 17 -20.73 -4.89 -18.96
C LYS A 17 -20.91 -6.41 -18.99
N LYS A 18 -22.04 -6.84 -19.54
CA LYS A 18 -22.39 -8.22 -19.88
C LYS A 18 -21.29 -8.83 -20.73
N MET A 19 -20.80 -9.99 -20.35
CA MET A 19 -20.08 -10.90 -21.24
C MET A 19 -21.09 -11.86 -21.83
N ASP A 20 -21.24 -11.81 -23.17
CA ASP A 20 -21.90 -12.86 -23.94
C ASP A 20 -20.89 -14.01 -24.13
N ASN A 21 -21.38 -15.22 -23.78
CA ASN A 21 -20.73 -16.49 -24.05
C ASN A 21 -21.06 -16.91 -25.47
N SER A 22 -20.09 -16.93 -26.38
CA SER A 22 -20.08 -17.86 -27.51
C SER A 22 -18.70 -17.89 -28.19
N ASN A 23 -18.04 -18.96 -28.12
CA ASN A 23 -17.35 -19.80 -29.10
C ASN A 23 -16.06 -20.40 -28.57
N VAL A 24 -16.15 -21.70 -28.41
CA VAL A 24 -15.02 -22.63 -28.25
C VAL A 24 -14.59 -23.06 -29.67
N ASN A 25 -13.28 -23.27 -29.81
CA ASN A 25 -12.52 -23.89 -30.90
C ASN A 25 -11.77 -22.90 -31.81
N ASP A 26 -10.48 -22.83 -31.59
CA ASP A 26 -9.45 -23.09 -32.59
C ASP A 26 -8.07 -23.16 -31.91
N THR A 27 -7.61 -24.39 -31.78
CA THR A 27 -6.20 -24.71 -31.47
C THR A 27 -5.43 -24.74 -32.79
N GLU A 28 -4.17 -24.32 -32.75
CA GLU A 28 -3.13 -24.46 -33.78
C GLU A 28 -3.13 -23.42 -34.91
N LYS A 29 -2.19 -22.50 -34.73
CA LYS A 29 -1.26 -21.97 -35.76
C LYS A 29 -0.64 -20.66 -35.31
N TRP A 30 0.59 -20.68 -34.96
CA TRP A 30 1.58 -19.58 -35.13
C TRP A 30 2.83 -19.87 -34.28
N LEU A 31 3.70 -20.71 -34.86
CA LEU A 31 5.12 -20.69 -34.55
C LEU A 31 5.85 -19.92 -35.65
N PRO A 32 6.48 -18.80 -35.41
CA PRO A 32 7.50 -18.28 -36.29
C PRO A 32 8.88 -18.84 -35.91
N GLN A 33 9.60 -19.14 -36.95
CA GLN A 33 10.92 -19.77 -37.01
C GLN A 33 12.00 -18.99 -36.26
N ALA A 34 12.94 -19.77 -35.71
CA ALA A 34 14.18 -19.29 -35.10
C ALA A 34 15.08 -18.63 -36.15
N GLU A 35 15.36 -17.37 -36.00
CA GLU A 35 16.53 -16.74 -36.62
C GLU A 35 17.59 -16.46 -35.55
N LYS A 36 18.76 -17.10 -35.78
CA LYS A 36 19.99 -16.90 -35.03
C LYS A 36 20.51 -15.50 -35.30
N VAL A 37 20.56 -14.64 -34.28
CA VAL A 37 21.38 -13.41 -34.33
C VAL A 37 22.44 -13.49 -33.26
N ALA A 38 23.65 -13.31 -33.67
CA ALA A 38 24.89 -13.40 -32.89
C ALA A 38 24.89 -12.40 -31.72
N ILE A 39 25.35 -12.87 -30.59
CA ILE A 39 25.56 -12.11 -29.36
C ILE A 39 26.86 -11.35 -29.53
N ASN A 40 26.81 -10.03 -29.66
CA ASN A 40 27.93 -9.17 -29.33
C ASN A 40 27.75 -8.67 -27.89
N ALA A 41 28.59 -9.21 -27.01
CA ALA A 41 28.74 -8.75 -25.65
C ALA A 41 29.54 -7.43 -25.63
N THR A 42 28.88 -6.33 -25.34
CA THR A 42 29.53 -5.13 -24.78
C THR A 42 28.60 -4.53 -23.71
N ASN A 43 29.19 -4.42 -22.54
CA ASN A 43 28.71 -3.70 -21.35
C ASN A 43 27.67 -2.59 -21.59
N THR A 44 26.56 -2.66 -20.85
CA THR A 44 26.00 -1.48 -20.19
C THR A 44 25.11 -1.94 -19.02
N THR A 45 25.67 -1.96 -17.83
CA THR A 45 24.98 -1.87 -16.55
C THR A 45 24.30 -0.51 -16.50
N GLN A 46 22.99 -0.46 -16.55
CA GLN A 46 22.08 0.53 -15.95
C GLN A 46 20.70 0.44 -16.62
N ALA A 47 19.94 -0.59 -16.30
CA ALA A 47 18.49 -0.52 -16.50
C ALA A 47 17.88 0.02 -15.19
N ILE A 48 17.93 1.33 -15.00
CA ILE A 48 16.99 2.05 -14.14
C ILE A 48 15.64 1.91 -14.86
N THR A 49 14.82 0.98 -14.43
CA THR A 49 13.43 0.92 -14.88
C THR A 49 12.70 2.14 -14.29
N GLU A 50 12.74 3.26 -15.02
CA GLU A 50 11.85 4.38 -14.80
C GLU A 50 10.42 3.88 -15.05
N THR A 51 9.71 3.53 -13.98
CA THR A 51 8.30 3.23 -14.06
C THR A 51 7.58 4.52 -14.44
N SER A 52 6.82 4.48 -15.54
CA SER A 52 6.01 5.62 -15.97
C SER A 52 5.11 6.09 -14.81
N PRO A 53 4.97 7.41 -14.57
CA PRO A 53 4.10 7.97 -13.52
C PRO A 53 2.67 7.40 -13.52
N CYS A 54 2.14 7.05 -14.68
CA CYS A 54 0.84 6.41 -14.82
C CYS A 54 0.82 4.97 -14.28
N ALA A 55 1.92 4.22 -14.43
CA ALA A 55 2.03 2.85 -13.91
C ALA A 55 2.15 2.84 -12.37
N GLU A 56 2.85 3.83 -11.81
CA GLU A 56 3.00 3.98 -10.36
C GLU A 56 1.67 4.36 -9.69
N GLN A 57 0.94 5.34 -10.22
CA GLN A 57 -0.39 5.71 -9.72
C GLN A 57 -1.38 4.54 -9.78
N THR A 58 -1.30 3.69 -10.81
CA THR A 58 -2.13 2.48 -10.91
C THR A 58 -1.76 1.45 -9.85
N ALA A 59 -0.46 1.31 -9.55
CA ALA A 59 0.03 0.42 -8.50
C ALA A 59 -0.39 0.93 -7.10
N ASP A 60 -0.22 2.22 -6.82
CA ASP A 60 -0.62 2.86 -5.56
C ASP A 60 -2.11 2.63 -5.28
N LYS A 61 -2.95 2.85 -6.30
CA LYS A 61 -4.40 2.62 -6.20
C LYS A 61 -4.72 1.16 -5.83
N ARG A 62 -4.04 0.18 -6.43
CA ARG A 62 -4.25 -1.24 -6.13
C ARG A 62 -3.90 -1.58 -4.67
N TYR A 63 -2.76 -1.09 -4.17
CA TYR A 63 -2.35 -1.36 -2.79
C TYR A 63 -3.20 -0.59 -1.78
N MET A 64 -3.65 0.62 -2.10
CA MET A 64 -4.60 1.34 -1.27
C MET A 64 -5.95 0.63 -1.20
N GLN A 65 -6.44 0.04 -2.30
CA GLN A 65 -7.63 -0.82 -2.27
C GLN A 65 -7.44 -2.03 -1.34
N ARG A 66 -6.22 -2.61 -1.29
CA ARG A 66 -5.91 -3.68 -0.34
C ARG A 66 -5.94 -3.19 1.10
N CYS A 67 -5.40 -2.01 1.40
CA CYS A 67 -5.52 -1.38 2.73
C CYS A 67 -6.99 -1.23 3.15
N LEU A 68 -7.87 -0.78 2.24
CA LEU A 68 -9.30 -0.62 2.52
C LEU A 68 -10.01 -1.97 2.76
N GLN A 69 -9.59 -3.04 2.08
CA GLN A 69 -10.11 -4.38 2.34
C GLN A 69 -9.71 -4.87 3.75
N LEU A 70 -8.45 -4.67 4.13
CA LEU A 70 -7.95 -5.01 5.46
C LEU A 70 -8.64 -4.19 6.55
N ALA A 71 -8.84 -2.89 6.34
CA ALA A 71 -9.53 -2.02 7.27
C ALA A 71 -10.93 -2.55 7.64
N LYS A 72 -11.66 -3.14 6.69
CA LYS A 72 -12.99 -3.74 6.93
C LYS A 72 -12.95 -4.91 7.92
N CYS A 73 -11.82 -5.61 8.06
CA CYS A 73 -11.68 -6.68 9.04
C CYS A 73 -11.77 -6.18 10.48
N GLY A 74 -11.48 -4.89 10.73
CA GLY A 74 -11.61 -4.24 12.03
C GLY A 74 -13.03 -3.75 12.39
N LEU A 75 -14.05 -4.00 11.55
CA LEU A 75 -15.40 -3.42 11.67
C LEU A 75 -16.04 -3.62 13.07
N LEU A 76 -15.88 -4.77 13.66
CA LEU A 76 -16.51 -5.11 14.95
C LEU A 76 -15.65 -4.76 16.16
N GLY A 77 -14.31 -4.76 16.02
CA GLY A 77 -13.37 -4.62 17.13
C GLY A 77 -12.74 -3.24 17.29
N ALA A 78 -12.55 -2.50 16.20
CA ALA A 78 -11.80 -1.23 16.22
C ALA A 78 -12.54 -0.08 16.92
N LYS A 79 -13.88 -0.11 16.99
CA LYS A 79 -14.67 0.99 17.59
C LYS A 79 -14.27 1.29 19.03
N PRO A 80 -14.19 2.58 19.43
CA PRO A 80 -14.55 3.81 18.70
C PRO A 80 -13.45 4.34 17.76
N ASN A 81 -12.30 3.66 17.64
CA ASN A 81 -11.26 4.05 16.73
C ASN A 81 -11.68 3.84 15.25
N PRO A 82 -11.08 4.58 14.30
CA PRO A 82 -11.32 4.35 12.89
C PRO A 82 -10.77 2.97 12.47
N MET A 83 -11.43 2.37 11.47
CA MET A 83 -10.94 1.18 10.80
C MET A 83 -9.77 1.57 9.90
N VAL A 84 -8.60 1.00 10.14
CA VAL A 84 -7.38 1.28 9.39
C VAL A 84 -6.77 -0.03 8.89
N GLY A 85 -6.25 -0.02 7.66
CA GLY A 85 -5.47 -1.10 7.09
C GLY A 85 -4.14 -0.56 6.55
N ALA A 86 -3.11 -1.38 6.61
CA ALA A 86 -1.77 -1.06 6.15
C ALA A 86 -1.15 -2.21 5.36
N VAL A 87 -0.37 -1.89 4.33
CA VAL A 87 0.31 -2.86 3.46
C VAL A 87 1.73 -2.38 3.19
N ILE A 88 2.71 -3.27 3.31
CA ILE A 88 4.12 -3.00 3.01
C ILE A 88 4.49 -3.72 1.72
N VAL A 89 5.02 -3.00 0.75
CA VAL A 89 5.30 -3.51 -0.59
C VAL A 89 6.77 -3.30 -0.96
N TYR A 90 7.40 -4.35 -1.42
CA TYR A 90 8.74 -4.31 -2.00
C TYR A 90 8.72 -4.86 -3.44
N ARG A 91 9.10 -4.03 -4.41
CA ARG A 91 9.16 -4.39 -5.86
C ARG A 91 7.90 -5.12 -6.35
N GLY A 92 6.72 -4.58 -6.03
CA GLY A 92 5.43 -5.15 -6.44
C GLY A 92 4.92 -6.34 -5.61
N ARG A 93 5.72 -6.87 -4.67
CA ARG A 93 5.36 -7.95 -3.76
C ARG A 93 4.96 -7.39 -2.39
N ILE A 94 3.81 -7.80 -1.88
CA ILE A 94 3.42 -7.52 -0.50
C ILE A 94 4.28 -8.35 0.43
N ILE A 95 4.97 -7.70 1.37
CA ILE A 95 5.84 -8.33 2.37
C ILE A 95 5.28 -8.23 3.79
N GLY A 96 4.29 -7.36 4.01
CA GLY A 96 3.60 -7.25 5.29
C GLY A 96 2.21 -6.63 5.11
N GLU A 97 1.25 -7.07 5.93
CA GLU A 97 -0.12 -6.58 5.95
C GLU A 97 -0.65 -6.51 7.38
N GLY A 98 -1.47 -5.52 7.67
CA GLY A 98 -2.08 -5.38 9.00
C GLY A 98 -3.33 -4.51 8.96
N TYR A 99 -4.14 -4.65 9.99
CA TYR A 99 -5.29 -3.79 10.24
C TYR A 99 -5.46 -3.56 11.74
N HIS A 100 -6.16 -2.51 12.11
CA HIS A 100 -6.51 -2.25 13.52
C HIS A 100 -7.65 -3.18 13.92
N ALA A 101 -7.32 -4.23 14.69
CA ALA A 101 -8.26 -5.29 15.04
C ALA A 101 -9.21 -4.90 16.18
N HIS A 102 -8.65 -4.38 17.29
CA HIS A 102 -9.43 -4.08 18.49
C HIS A 102 -9.02 -2.74 19.12
N TYR A 103 -10.01 -2.05 19.68
CA TYR A 103 -9.77 -0.80 20.41
C TYR A 103 -8.75 -0.99 21.53
N GLY A 104 -7.78 -0.08 21.57
CA GLY A 104 -6.70 -0.09 22.58
C GLY A 104 -5.55 -1.03 22.29
N GLU A 105 -5.62 -1.82 21.22
CA GLU A 105 -4.54 -2.69 20.75
C GLU A 105 -3.68 -2.03 19.64
N ALA A 106 -2.79 -2.82 19.04
CA ALA A 106 -1.87 -2.38 18.00
C ALA A 106 -2.60 -1.77 16.78
N HIS A 107 -2.05 -0.67 16.28
CA HIS A 107 -2.53 -0.03 15.06
C HIS A 107 -2.16 -0.85 13.82
N ALA A 108 -2.78 -0.53 12.68
CA ALA A 108 -2.60 -1.25 11.42
C ALA A 108 -1.14 -1.32 10.99
N GLU A 109 -0.39 -0.22 11.15
CA GLU A 109 1.02 -0.12 10.80
C GLU A 109 1.87 -1.06 11.66
N VAL A 110 1.61 -1.11 12.98
CA VAL A 110 2.31 -2.01 13.91
C VAL A 110 2.07 -3.46 13.50
N ASN A 111 0.83 -3.83 13.21
CA ASN A 111 0.46 -5.17 12.77
C ASN A 111 1.08 -5.51 11.40
N ALA A 112 1.14 -4.53 10.46
CA ALA A 112 1.77 -4.71 9.16
C ALA A 112 3.28 -5.00 9.31
N PHE A 113 4.01 -4.23 10.13
CA PHE A 113 5.42 -4.49 10.41
C PHE A 113 5.64 -5.82 11.15
N ALA A 114 4.78 -6.17 12.09
CA ALA A 114 4.86 -7.45 12.82
C ALA A 114 4.61 -8.67 11.90
N SER A 115 3.90 -8.51 10.81
CA SER A 115 3.62 -9.56 9.83
C SER A 115 4.77 -9.79 8.82
N VAL A 116 5.75 -8.89 8.77
CA VAL A 116 6.93 -9.03 7.91
C VAL A 116 7.77 -10.21 8.39
N LYS A 117 8.08 -11.13 7.49
CA LYS A 117 8.93 -12.27 7.83
C LYS A 117 10.36 -11.82 8.06
N SER A 118 11.10 -12.48 8.96
CA SER A 118 12.50 -12.14 9.29
C SER A 118 13.40 -12.07 8.07
N GLN A 119 13.20 -12.93 7.07
CA GLN A 119 13.95 -12.91 5.81
C GLN A 119 13.68 -11.69 4.94
N ASP A 120 12.55 -11.00 5.14
CA ASP A 120 12.13 -9.82 4.38
C ASP A 120 12.40 -8.50 5.12
N GLU A 121 12.81 -8.53 6.39
CA GLU A 121 13.07 -7.31 7.19
C GLU A 121 14.15 -6.42 6.57
N ALA A 122 15.19 -7.00 5.98
CA ALA A 122 16.25 -6.26 5.30
C ALA A 122 15.76 -5.50 4.04
N LEU A 123 14.54 -5.76 3.56
CA LEU A 123 13.94 -5.11 2.40
C LEU A 123 13.19 -3.81 2.76
N LEU A 124 12.90 -3.58 4.05
CA LEU A 124 12.14 -2.42 4.52
C LEU A 124 12.72 -1.07 4.05
N PRO A 125 14.06 -0.86 4.04
CA PRO A 125 14.64 0.40 3.54
C PRO A 125 14.46 0.65 2.02
N GLN A 126 13.86 -0.28 1.30
CA GLN A 126 13.54 -0.16 -0.13
C GLN A 126 12.04 -0.40 -0.40
N ALA A 127 11.23 -0.51 0.66
CA ALA A 127 9.80 -0.79 0.56
C ALA A 127 8.97 0.50 0.57
N THR A 128 7.71 0.39 0.14
CA THR A 128 6.68 1.43 0.29
C THR A 128 5.63 0.95 1.28
N LEU A 129 5.29 1.79 2.24
CA LEU A 129 4.15 1.57 3.14
C LEU A 129 2.92 2.26 2.58
N TYR A 130 1.83 1.54 2.48
CA TYR A 130 0.49 2.05 2.18
C TYR A 130 -0.34 1.98 3.45
N VAL A 131 -1.05 3.04 3.78
CA VAL A 131 -1.94 3.11 4.95
C VAL A 131 -3.19 3.90 4.61
N SER A 132 -4.36 3.39 4.99
CA SER A 132 -5.65 4.01 4.61
C SER A 132 -5.96 5.32 5.33
N LEU A 133 -5.31 5.58 6.47
CA LEU A 133 -5.46 6.80 7.27
C LEU A 133 -4.09 7.31 7.70
N GLU A 134 -3.96 8.62 7.90
CA GLU A 134 -2.76 9.27 8.40
C GLU A 134 -2.18 8.57 9.65
N PRO A 135 -0.87 8.20 9.66
CA PRO A 135 -0.22 7.63 10.83
C PRO A 135 -0.21 8.61 12.02
N CYS A 136 -0.53 8.11 13.20
CA CYS A 136 -0.56 8.95 14.39
C CYS A 136 0.83 9.49 14.76
N ALA A 137 0.89 10.76 15.24
CA ALA A 137 2.12 11.43 15.69
C ALA A 137 2.16 11.70 17.19
N HIS A 138 1.09 11.40 17.93
CA HIS A 138 1.01 11.63 19.38
C HIS A 138 1.27 10.35 20.16
N HIS A 139 1.90 10.49 21.31
CA HIS A 139 2.07 9.41 22.27
C HIS A 139 0.73 9.10 22.93
N GLY A 140 0.29 7.85 22.79
CA GLY A 140 -0.85 7.30 23.50
C GLY A 140 -0.36 6.24 24.50
N LYS A 141 -1.03 5.08 24.54
CA LYS A 141 -0.57 3.91 25.30
C LYS A 141 0.66 3.26 24.65
N THR A 142 0.87 3.49 23.34
CA THR A 142 1.99 3.00 22.54
C THR A 142 2.71 4.17 21.87
N PRO A 143 3.98 4.00 21.47
CA PRO A 143 4.69 5.00 20.66
C PRO A 143 3.91 5.32 19.37
N PRO A 144 4.02 6.55 18.82
CA PRO A 144 3.37 6.94 17.58
C PRO A 144 3.78 6.07 16.39
N CYS A 145 2.82 5.77 15.51
CA CYS A 145 3.10 5.01 14.29
C CYS A 145 4.09 5.74 13.36
N ALA A 146 4.07 7.06 13.33
CA ALA A 146 5.05 7.85 12.58
C ALA A 146 6.49 7.57 13.05
N ASP A 147 6.73 7.43 14.37
CA ASP A 147 8.04 7.10 14.91
C ASP A 147 8.47 5.68 14.55
N LEU A 148 7.54 4.72 14.59
CA LEU A 148 7.81 3.36 14.16
C LEU A 148 8.21 3.29 12.68
N ILE A 149 7.49 4.00 11.80
CA ILE A 149 7.80 4.06 10.38
C ILE A 149 9.20 4.61 10.13
N ILE A 150 9.56 5.71 10.82
CA ILE A 150 10.90 6.31 10.75
C ILE A 150 11.97 5.31 11.24
N ALA A 151 11.75 4.67 12.38
CA ALA A 151 12.68 3.70 12.95
C ALA A 151 12.87 2.46 12.06
N LYS A 152 11.85 2.04 11.30
CA LYS A 152 11.92 0.94 10.34
C LYS A 152 12.61 1.32 9.02
N GLY A 153 12.90 2.60 8.78
CA GLY A 153 13.66 3.10 7.64
C GLY A 153 12.92 2.99 6.31
N VAL A 154 11.58 2.96 6.31
CA VAL A 154 10.80 2.92 5.06
C VAL A 154 10.89 4.28 4.35
N PRO A 155 11.34 4.34 3.08
CA PRO A 155 11.61 5.61 2.40
C PRO A 155 10.38 6.30 1.81
N ARG A 156 9.29 5.57 1.60
CA ARG A 156 8.07 6.08 0.95
C ARG A 156 6.80 5.61 1.66
N VAL A 157 5.88 6.53 1.91
CA VAL A 157 4.58 6.26 2.53
C VAL A 157 3.46 6.85 1.66
N VAL A 158 2.46 6.02 1.33
CA VAL A 158 1.25 6.45 0.63
C VAL A 158 0.08 6.42 1.63
N VAL A 159 -0.50 7.57 1.87
CA VAL A 159 -1.60 7.79 2.83
C VAL A 159 -2.90 7.97 2.07
N GLY A 160 -3.93 7.19 2.41
CA GLY A 160 -5.24 7.24 1.74
C GLY A 160 -6.02 8.52 2.05
N CYS A 161 -6.01 8.96 3.30
CA CYS A 161 -6.62 10.22 3.70
C CYS A 161 -5.97 10.78 4.97
N VAL A 162 -6.02 12.11 5.10
CA VAL A 162 -5.60 12.82 6.31
C VAL A 162 -6.61 12.56 7.42
N ASP A 163 -6.14 12.43 8.67
CA ASP A 163 -7.04 12.28 9.81
C ASP A 163 -7.86 13.58 10.00
N PRO A 164 -9.20 13.52 10.00
CA PRO A 164 -10.04 14.69 10.16
C PRO A 164 -10.02 15.26 11.59
N TYR A 165 -9.44 14.54 12.55
CA TYR A 165 -9.36 15.00 13.93
C TYR A 165 -8.33 16.12 14.08
N ALA A 166 -8.79 17.35 14.40
CA ALA A 166 -7.98 18.58 14.39
C ALA A 166 -6.68 18.52 15.21
N LYS A 167 -6.60 17.68 16.25
CA LYS A 167 -5.38 17.49 17.05
C LYS A 167 -4.32 16.60 16.37
N VAL A 168 -4.69 15.86 15.32
CA VAL A 168 -3.83 14.92 14.60
C VAL A 168 -3.53 15.45 13.20
N GLN A 169 -4.49 16.08 12.59
CA GLN A 169 -4.54 16.51 11.20
C GLN A 169 -3.20 17.04 10.66
N GLY A 170 -2.58 16.28 9.77
CA GLY A 170 -1.35 16.63 9.08
C GLY A 170 -0.06 16.41 9.89
N ARG A 171 -0.12 16.18 11.21
CA ARG A 171 1.07 16.09 12.07
C ARG A 171 1.89 14.82 11.82
N GLY A 172 1.23 13.71 11.54
CA GLY A 172 1.91 12.47 11.20
C GLY A 172 2.62 12.57 9.85
N ILE A 173 1.95 13.11 8.86
CA ILE A 173 2.49 13.37 7.53
C ILE A 173 3.69 14.32 7.61
N GLU A 174 3.56 15.43 8.33
CA GLU A 174 4.62 16.42 8.49
C GLU A 174 5.85 15.80 9.18
N LYS A 175 5.66 15.02 10.24
CA LYS A 175 6.74 14.33 10.95
C LYS A 175 7.50 13.37 10.04
N LEU A 176 6.81 12.62 9.21
CA LEU A 176 7.43 11.70 8.23
C LEU A 176 8.24 12.49 7.19
N ARG A 177 7.70 13.59 6.66
CA ARG A 177 8.41 14.46 5.71
C ARG A 177 9.66 15.10 6.30
N GLN A 178 9.59 15.57 7.56
CA GLN A 178 10.74 16.12 8.27
C GLN A 178 11.86 15.09 8.49
N ALA A 179 11.51 13.81 8.58
CA ALA A 179 12.47 12.70 8.65
C ALA A 179 13.03 12.29 7.27
N GLY A 180 12.66 13.00 6.18
CA GLY A 180 13.14 12.71 4.83
C GLY A 180 12.37 11.60 4.10
N ILE A 181 11.21 11.19 4.62
CA ILE A 181 10.37 10.18 3.98
C ILE A 181 9.48 10.85 2.92
N GLU A 182 9.43 10.27 1.72
CA GLU A 182 8.47 10.69 0.69
C GLU A 182 7.05 10.33 1.14
N VAL A 183 6.15 11.34 1.22
CA VAL A 183 4.76 11.11 1.60
C VAL A 183 3.83 11.60 0.50
N VAL A 184 3.11 10.63 -0.11
CA VAL A 184 2.03 10.85 -1.07
C VAL A 184 0.70 10.76 -0.33
N VAL A 185 -0.22 11.70 -0.60
CA VAL A 185 -1.58 11.71 -0.06
C VAL A 185 -2.54 11.72 -1.23
N GLY A 186 -3.45 10.72 -1.31
CA GLY A 186 -4.34 10.51 -2.44
C GLY A 186 -5.79 10.32 -2.09
#